data_fa891c6f3f0dbc261353e011f90bb956
#
_entry.id   fa891c6f3f0dbc261353e011f90bb956
#
_cell.length_a   1.000
_cell.length_b   1.000
_cell.length_c   1.000
_cell.angle_alpha   90.00
_cell.angle_beta   90.00
_cell.angle_gamma   90.00
#
_symmetry.space_group_name_H-M   'P 1'
#
loop_
_entity.id
_entity.type
_entity.pdbx_description
1 polymer ?
#
loop_
_entity_poly.entity_id
_entity_poly.type
_entity_poly.pdbx_seq_one_letter_code
_entity_poly.pdbx_strand_id
1 'polypeptide(L)'
;YANPGNTACSEDMRINGNLKLQWYGKPGPYRMFDRHSYTTAPVYSSGRLFTLGEKILYANDAYNGHLLWEKELPSLEPRVNLPRDCGYMGVDSDHVYLAVENNCIKVNARSGKTEIKFNCQKIDTDYDYNWGYLAIVEKTLFGSSVRSGNFYTEGRGPWYDDSGFNNPQDSHKVLSDCVFAIDMVSNMQMWTYKGVIINSTITIGEDRIYFVENRNPKVLQDKARRLSGGKEWMELHLVALDVKTGQLVWEKKMEFEQRTPV
;
A
#
# COMPACT_ATOMS: atom_id res chain seq x y z
N TYR A 1 5.20 4.60 6.13
CA TYR A 1 5.59 4.64 4.69
C TYR A 1 6.91 5.36 4.43
N ALA A 2 7.87 5.31 5.37
CA ALA A 2 9.11 6.08 5.24
C ALA A 2 10.13 5.42 4.30
N ASN A 3 9.98 4.15 3.98
CA ASN A 3 10.83 3.40 3.05
C ASN A 3 10.08 2.21 2.43
N PRO A 4 10.65 1.55 1.42
CA PRO A 4 10.00 0.42 0.73
C PRO A 4 9.55 -0.71 1.64
N GLY A 5 10.30 -1.02 2.70
CA GLY A 5 9.94 -2.06 3.67
C GLY A 5 8.93 -1.62 4.73
N ASN A 6 8.47 -0.37 4.71
CA ASN A 6 7.60 0.23 5.73
C ASN A 6 8.17 0.15 7.17
N THR A 7 9.48 0.21 7.29
CA THR A 7 10.19 0.12 8.57
C THR A 7 10.37 1.47 9.25
N ALA A 8 10.15 2.56 8.53
CA ALA A 8 10.43 3.94 8.94
C ALA A 8 11.91 4.19 9.35
N CYS A 9 12.81 3.36 8.87
CA CYS A 9 14.24 3.47 9.13
C CYS A 9 14.99 3.95 7.89
N SER A 10 16.09 4.68 8.09
CA SER A 10 17.02 5.07 7.04
C SER A 10 18.44 4.96 7.56
N GLU A 11 19.32 4.41 6.73
CA GLU A 11 20.77 4.36 6.99
C GLU A 11 21.49 5.62 6.45
N ASP A 12 20.74 6.55 5.84
CA ASP A 12 21.31 7.78 5.30
C ASP A 12 21.74 8.75 6.41
N MET A 13 23.03 8.84 6.64
CA MET A 13 23.65 9.70 7.64
C MET A 13 24.07 11.07 7.08
N ARG A 14 23.75 11.38 5.84
CA ARG A 14 24.18 12.64 5.18
C ARG A 14 23.37 13.85 5.63
N ILE A 15 22.18 13.64 6.19
CA ILE A 15 21.33 14.74 6.69
C ILE A 15 21.87 15.17 8.06
N ASN A 16 22.61 16.24 8.07
CA ASN A 16 23.06 16.90 9.31
C ASN A 16 22.81 18.42 9.21
N GLY A 17 22.57 19.04 10.33
CA GLY A 17 22.39 20.49 10.41
C GLY A 17 20.96 20.99 10.13
N ASN A 18 20.83 22.28 9.88
CA ASN A 18 19.55 22.94 9.70
C ASN A 18 18.96 22.66 8.30
N LEU A 19 17.82 22.01 8.26
CA LEU A 19 17.07 21.83 7.01
C LEU A 19 16.54 23.18 6.53
N LYS A 20 16.64 23.43 5.22
CA LYS A 20 16.09 24.62 4.55
C LYS A 20 15.05 24.19 3.52
N LEU A 21 14.02 25.01 3.37
CA LEU A 21 13.04 24.80 2.32
C LEU A 21 13.73 24.93 0.96
N GLN A 22 13.68 23.89 0.14
CA GLN A 22 14.33 23.85 -1.17
C GLN A 22 13.47 24.54 -2.24
N TRP A 23 12.18 24.23 -2.24
CA TRP A 23 11.17 24.88 -3.11
C TRP A 23 9.77 24.69 -2.51
N TYR A 24 8.83 25.55 -2.89
CA TYR A 24 7.45 25.51 -2.43
C TYR A 24 6.51 26.05 -3.53
N GLY A 25 5.37 25.36 -3.69
CA GLY A 25 4.39 25.74 -4.69
C GLY A 25 4.87 25.44 -6.12
N LYS A 26 4.92 26.45 -6.98
CA LYS A 26 5.40 26.30 -8.36
C LYS A 26 6.91 26.53 -8.43
N PRO A 27 7.64 25.72 -9.23
CA PRO A 27 7.14 24.55 -9.96
C PRO A 27 6.78 23.37 -9.02
N GLY A 28 5.89 22.49 -9.45
CA GLY A 28 5.42 21.34 -8.69
C GLY A 28 4.15 20.73 -9.29
N PRO A 29 3.63 19.61 -8.73
CA PRO A 29 2.41 19.00 -9.24
C PRO A 29 1.21 19.95 -9.08
N TYR A 30 0.33 19.97 -10.07
CA TYR A 30 -0.78 20.96 -10.16
C TYR A 30 -2.19 20.34 -10.14
N ARG A 31 -2.35 19.07 -10.53
CA ARG A 31 -3.62 18.32 -10.44
C ARG A 31 -3.55 17.36 -9.27
N MET A 32 -3.51 17.89 -8.08
CA MET A 32 -3.48 17.11 -6.86
C MET A 32 -4.90 16.70 -6.45
N PHE A 33 -4.99 15.65 -5.64
CA PHE A 33 -6.23 15.28 -4.99
C PHE A 33 -6.75 16.40 -4.08
N ASP A 34 -8.08 16.45 -3.93
CA ASP A 34 -8.70 17.29 -2.93
C ASP A 34 -8.12 16.99 -1.54
N ARG A 35 -8.08 18.01 -0.69
CA ARG A 35 -7.60 17.93 0.70
C ARG A 35 -8.31 16.87 1.56
N HIS A 36 -9.50 16.45 1.15
CA HIS A 36 -10.29 15.44 1.82
C HIS A 36 -10.00 14.01 1.34
N SER A 37 -9.25 13.89 0.26
CA SER A 37 -8.82 12.59 -0.26
C SER A 37 -7.45 12.26 0.30
N TYR A 38 -7.30 11.08 0.88
CA TYR A 38 -5.99 10.62 1.33
C TYR A 38 -5.16 10.22 0.13
N THR A 39 -4.06 10.90 -0.08
CA THR A 39 -3.12 10.59 -1.16
C THR A 39 -2.02 9.68 -0.67
N THR A 40 -1.52 8.87 -1.57
CA THR A 40 -0.28 8.12 -1.35
C THR A 40 0.87 9.10 -1.06
N ALA A 41 1.69 8.77 -0.08
CA ALA A 41 2.88 9.56 0.21
C ALA A 41 3.78 9.65 -1.04
N PRO A 42 4.38 10.81 -1.31
CA PRO A 42 5.37 10.95 -2.36
C PRO A 42 6.53 9.97 -2.17
N VAL A 43 7.07 9.45 -3.28
CA VAL A 43 8.26 8.60 -3.25
C VAL A 43 9.39 9.26 -4.03
N TYR A 44 10.61 9.04 -3.55
CA TYR A 44 11.82 9.63 -4.14
C TYR A 44 12.79 8.56 -4.59
N SER A 45 13.34 8.73 -5.79
CA SER A 45 14.47 7.94 -6.28
C SER A 45 15.28 8.69 -7.32
N SER A 46 16.60 8.59 -7.24
CA SER A 46 17.54 9.07 -8.27
C SER A 46 17.27 10.52 -8.72
N GLY A 47 17.05 11.44 -7.78
CA GLY A 47 16.81 12.86 -8.05
C GLY A 47 15.39 13.19 -8.54
N ARG A 48 14.47 12.23 -8.52
CA ARG A 48 13.07 12.41 -8.94
C ARG A 48 12.13 12.23 -7.79
N LEU A 49 11.17 13.12 -7.71
CA LEU A 49 10.04 13.04 -6.79
C LEU A 49 8.81 12.59 -7.59
N PHE A 50 8.24 11.46 -7.20
CA PHE A 50 7.01 10.95 -7.78
C PHE A 50 5.84 11.26 -6.87
N THR A 51 4.81 11.86 -7.43
CA THR A 51 3.57 12.22 -6.72
C THR A 51 2.37 11.77 -7.50
N LEU A 52 1.36 11.30 -6.80
CA LEU A 52 0.11 10.89 -7.40
C LEU A 52 -0.92 12.00 -7.25
N GLY A 53 -1.44 12.47 -8.38
CA GLY A 53 -2.56 13.39 -8.45
C GLY A 53 -3.83 12.69 -8.88
N GLU A 54 -4.87 13.48 -9.16
CA GLU A 54 -6.13 12.94 -9.64
C GLU A 54 -5.96 12.27 -11.01
N LYS A 55 -5.96 10.94 -11.02
CA LYS A 55 -5.77 10.10 -12.22
C LYS A 55 -4.48 10.40 -13.01
N ILE A 56 -3.47 10.89 -12.32
CA ILE A 56 -2.22 11.29 -12.96
C ILE A 56 -1.02 11.03 -12.04
N LEU A 57 0.05 10.50 -12.60
CA LEU A 57 1.34 10.36 -11.96
C LEU A 57 2.27 11.47 -12.46
N TYR A 58 2.87 12.20 -11.55
CA TYR A 58 3.90 13.19 -11.84
C TYR A 58 5.28 12.70 -11.48
N ALA A 59 6.26 13.05 -12.30
CA ALA A 59 7.66 13.02 -11.93
C ALA A 59 8.23 14.44 -11.98
N ASN A 60 8.68 14.92 -10.86
CA ASN A 60 9.30 16.23 -10.74
C ASN A 60 10.78 16.07 -10.39
N ASP A 61 11.60 16.99 -10.85
CA ASP A 61 12.96 17.14 -10.36
C ASP A 61 12.90 17.45 -8.86
N ALA A 62 13.51 16.59 -8.04
CA ALA A 62 13.42 16.72 -6.58
C ALA A 62 14.18 17.94 -6.05
N TYR A 63 15.13 18.49 -6.82
CA TYR A 63 15.92 19.62 -6.40
C TYR A 63 15.19 20.97 -6.62
N ASN A 64 14.51 21.14 -7.76
CA ASN A 64 13.91 22.41 -8.15
C ASN A 64 12.39 22.35 -8.39
N GLY A 65 11.77 21.18 -8.33
CA GLY A 65 10.33 20.99 -8.51
C GLY A 65 9.85 21.01 -9.96
N HIS A 66 10.74 21.19 -10.96
CA HIS A 66 10.32 21.20 -12.36
C HIS A 66 9.69 19.88 -12.77
N LEU A 67 8.62 19.96 -13.56
CA LEU A 67 7.98 18.80 -14.14
C LEU A 67 8.92 18.16 -15.18
N LEU A 68 9.25 16.89 -14.96
CA LEU A 68 10.03 16.07 -15.89
C LEU A 68 9.12 15.35 -16.89
N TRP A 69 8.06 14.76 -16.38
CA TRP A 69 7.01 14.14 -17.17
C TRP A 69 5.74 13.93 -16.32
N GLU A 70 4.64 13.69 -16.99
CA GLU A 70 3.38 13.29 -16.39
C GLU A 70 2.77 12.11 -17.16
N LYS A 71 1.96 11.31 -16.47
CA LYS A 71 1.31 10.13 -17.03
C LYS A 71 -0.12 10.04 -16.56
N GLU A 72 -1.04 10.11 -17.51
CA GLU A 72 -2.46 9.86 -17.26
C GLU A 72 -2.69 8.39 -16.86
N LEU A 73 -3.52 8.19 -15.85
CA LEU A 73 -3.92 6.90 -15.29
C LEU A 73 -5.44 6.85 -15.16
N PRO A 74 -6.18 6.73 -16.26
CA PRO A 74 -7.65 6.84 -16.27
C PRO A 74 -8.35 5.86 -15.34
N SER A 75 -7.78 4.66 -15.17
CA SER A 75 -8.29 3.62 -14.28
C SER A 75 -7.91 3.79 -12.81
N LEU A 76 -7.12 4.81 -12.50
CA LEU A 76 -6.78 5.11 -11.12
C LEU A 76 -7.97 5.81 -10.46
N GLU A 77 -8.75 5.06 -9.74
CA GLU A 77 -9.77 5.66 -8.89
C GLU A 77 -9.14 6.27 -7.64
N PRO A 78 -9.52 7.50 -7.27
CA PRO A 78 -9.13 8.06 -5.99
C PRO A 78 -9.78 7.21 -4.88
N ARG A 79 -8.99 6.36 -4.28
CA ARG A 79 -9.47 5.45 -3.23
C ARG A 79 -9.28 6.12 -1.90
N VAL A 80 -10.34 6.69 -1.39
CA VAL A 80 -10.35 7.54 -0.19
C VAL A 80 -9.82 6.80 1.06
N ASN A 81 -9.98 5.50 1.10
CA ASN A 81 -9.71 4.70 2.31
C ASN A 81 -8.44 3.87 2.26
N LEU A 82 -7.82 3.73 1.10
CA LEU A 82 -6.65 2.89 0.93
C LEU A 82 -5.33 3.49 1.43
N PRO A 83 -5.09 4.79 1.37
CA PRO A 83 -3.82 5.36 1.82
C PRO A 83 -3.49 5.08 3.29
N ARG A 84 -4.50 4.79 4.09
CA ARG A 84 -4.29 4.40 5.49
C ARG A 84 -3.88 2.93 5.64
N ASP A 85 -4.24 2.12 4.66
CA ASP A 85 -4.16 0.67 4.79
C ASP A 85 -3.05 0.06 3.93
N CYS A 86 -2.55 0.75 2.91
CA CYS A 86 -1.47 0.24 2.08
C CYS A 86 -0.77 1.32 1.25
N GLY A 87 0.47 1.04 0.85
CA GLY A 87 1.20 1.84 -0.12
C GLY A 87 0.75 1.50 -1.55
N TYR A 88 0.62 2.52 -2.40
CA TYR A 88 0.30 2.36 -3.83
C TYR A 88 1.47 2.55 -4.74
N MET A 89 2.52 3.15 -4.23
CA MET A 89 3.72 3.44 -4.98
C MET A 89 4.93 2.83 -4.31
N GLY A 90 5.80 2.28 -5.13
CA GLY A 90 7.15 1.90 -4.76
C GLY A 90 8.12 2.38 -5.84
N VAL A 91 9.40 2.48 -5.52
CA VAL A 91 10.44 2.89 -6.46
C VAL A 91 11.68 2.02 -6.31
N ASP A 92 12.37 1.79 -7.41
CA ASP A 92 13.79 1.43 -7.43
C ASP A 92 14.60 2.56 -8.09
N SER A 93 15.85 2.31 -8.46
CA SER A 93 16.71 3.31 -9.12
C SER A 93 16.18 3.79 -10.46
N ASP A 94 15.48 2.95 -11.19
CA ASP A 94 15.14 3.15 -12.60
C ASP A 94 13.63 3.15 -12.89
N HIS A 95 12.81 2.72 -11.92
CA HIS A 95 11.38 2.54 -12.12
C HIS A 95 10.55 3.06 -10.94
N VAL A 96 9.32 3.44 -11.25
CA VAL A 96 8.24 3.63 -10.29
C VAL A 96 7.16 2.59 -10.54
N TYR A 97 6.62 2.03 -9.47
CA TYR A 97 5.62 0.98 -9.47
C TYR A 97 4.35 1.50 -8.84
N LEU A 98 3.21 1.21 -9.47
CA LEU A 98 1.91 1.68 -9.00
C LEU A 98 0.91 0.55 -8.98
N ALA A 99 0.19 0.44 -7.88
CA ALA A 99 -0.99 -0.42 -7.80
C ALA A 99 -2.18 0.28 -8.45
N VAL A 100 -2.70 -0.28 -9.54
CA VAL A 100 -3.85 0.22 -10.30
C VAL A 100 -4.81 -0.93 -10.53
N GLU A 101 -5.95 -0.92 -9.85
CA GLU A 101 -6.91 -2.02 -9.87
C GLU A 101 -6.25 -3.38 -9.55
N ASN A 102 -6.38 -4.35 -10.46
CA ASN A 102 -5.79 -5.69 -10.31
C ASN A 102 -4.32 -5.76 -10.75
N ASN A 103 -3.72 -4.64 -11.16
CA ASN A 103 -2.36 -4.61 -11.68
C ASN A 103 -1.42 -3.77 -10.79
N CYS A 104 -0.17 -4.17 -10.74
CA CYS A 104 0.94 -3.28 -10.46
C CYS A 104 1.63 -2.93 -11.78
N ILE A 105 1.63 -1.66 -12.16
CA ILE A 105 2.31 -1.20 -13.36
C ILE A 105 3.73 -0.75 -13.03
N LYS A 106 4.70 -1.24 -13.81
CA LYS A 106 6.09 -0.81 -13.80
C LYS A 106 6.30 0.27 -14.83
N VAL A 107 6.71 1.44 -14.40
CA VAL A 107 6.89 2.63 -15.23
C VAL A 107 8.34 3.06 -15.18
N ASN A 108 8.96 3.28 -16.33
CA ASN A 108 10.31 3.81 -16.41
C ASN A 108 10.40 5.20 -15.78
N ALA A 109 11.27 5.37 -14.79
CA ALA A 109 11.39 6.59 -14.00
C ALA A 109 11.87 7.81 -14.80
N ARG A 110 12.57 7.60 -15.92
CA ARG A 110 13.08 8.69 -16.78
C ARG A 110 12.05 9.15 -17.81
N SER A 111 11.32 8.20 -18.39
CA SER A 111 10.47 8.47 -19.56
C SER A 111 8.98 8.44 -19.29
N GLY A 112 8.53 7.95 -18.14
CA GLY A 112 7.11 7.75 -17.84
C GLY A 112 6.44 6.62 -18.66
N LYS A 113 7.19 5.83 -19.43
CA LYS A 113 6.64 4.72 -20.23
C LYS A 113 6.37 3.50 -19.36
N THR A 114 5.18 2.91 -19.51
CA THR A 114 4.86 1.62 -18.89
C THR A 114 5.64 0.51 -19.61
N GLU A 115 6.31 -0.32 -18.83
CA GLU A 115 7.10 -1.45 -19.34
C GLU A 115 6.41 -2.78 -19.08
N ILE A 116 5.95 -3.00 -17.85
CA ILE A 116 5.37 -4.28 -17.41
C ILE A 116 4.12 -4.01 -16.59
N LYS A 117 3.19 -4.97 -16.61
CA LYS A 117 2.06 -5.06 -15.68
C LYS A 117 2.11 -6.41 -14.99
N PHE A 118 2.12 -6.37 -13.66
CA PHE A 118 2.01 -7.56 -12.83
C PHE A 118 0.58 -7.68 -12.34
N ASN A 119 -0.05 -8.84 -12.51
CA ASN A 119 -1.38 -9.09 -11.97
C ASN A 119 -1.30 -9.44 -10.48
N CYS A 120 -2.29 -9.01 -9.69
CA CYS A 120 -2.46 -9.53 -8.35
C CYS A 120 -2.84 -11.01 -8.37
N GLN A 121 -2.65 -11.70 -7.24
CA GLN A 121 -2.95 -13.12 -7.13
C GLN A 121 -4.45 -13.32 -6.95
N LYS A 122 -5.04 -14.23 -7.75
CA LYS A 122 -6.42 -14.67 -7.59
C LYS A 122 -6.43 -15.92 -6.70
N ILE A 123 -6.95 -15.78 -5.47
CA ILE A 123 -6.94 -16.84 -4.45
C ILE A 123 -8.19 -17.68 -4.51
N ASP A 124 -9.32 -17.05 -4.83
CA ASP A 124 -10.64 -17.65 -4.90
C ASP A 124 -11.27 -17.26 -6.25
N THR A 125 -11.88 -18.22 -6.93
CA THR A 125 -12.50 -17.99 -8.25
C THR A 125 -13.81 -17.20 -8.18
N ASP A 126 -14.44 -17.18 -7.01
CA ASP A 126 -15.73 -16.50 -6.80
C ASP A 126 -15.58 -14.99 -6.63
N TYR A 127 -14.35 -14.49 -6.53
CA TYR A 127 -14.06 -13.07 -6.32
C TYR A 127 -13.07 -12.53 -7.35
N ASP A 128 -13.28 -11.29 -7.72
CA ASP A 128 -12.26 -10.49 -8.38
C ASP A 128 -11.38 -9.81 -7.32
N TYR A 129 -10.12 -9.57 -7.68
CA TYR A 129 -9.13 -9.03 -6.78
C TYR A 129 -8.47 -7.79 -7.34
N ASN A 130 -8.19 -6.84 -6.44
CA ASN A 130 -7.38 -5.68 -6.70
C ASN A 130 -6.05 -5.79 -5.92
N TRP A 131 -5.05 -5.07 -6.41
CA TRP A 131 -3.78 -4.94 -5.72
C TRP A 131 -3.98 -4.17 -4.41
N GLY A 132 -3.59 -4.75 -3.29
CA GLY A 132 -3.69 -4.13 -1.98
C GLY A 132 -2.41 -3.42 -1.56
N TYR A 133 -1.51 -4.11 -0.88
CA TYR A 133 -0.21 -3.61 -0.44
C TYR A 133 0.81 -3.66 -1.59
N LEU A 134 1.73 -2.69 -1.62
CA LEU A 134 2.85 -2.68 -2.55
C LEU A 134 4.13 -2.24 -1.83
N ALA A 135 5.18 -3.03 -1.94
CA ALA A 135 6.52 -2.65 -1.55
C ALA A 135 7.57 -3.26 -2.49
N ILE A 136 8.71 -2.59 -2.59
CA ILE A 136 9.86 -3.08 -3.33
C ILE A 136 11.04 -3.11 -2.38
N VAL A 137 11.61 -4.28 -2.22
CA VAL A 137 12.81 -4.49 -1.41
C VAL A 137 13.81 -5.25 -2.26
N GLU A 138 14.94 -4.65 -2.52
CA GLU A 138 15.96 -5.16 -3.44
C GLU A 138 15.38 -5.46 -4.84
N LYS A 139 15.32 -6.75 -5.22
CA LYS A 139 14.79 -7.21 -6.51
C LYS A 139 13.45 -7.94 -6.38
N THR A 140 12.76 -7.72 -5.27
CA THR A 140 11.49 -8.38 -4.97
C THR A 140 10.38 -7.37 -4.86
N LEU A 141 9.30 -7.60 -5.62
CA LEU A 141 8.05 -6.88 -5.52
C LEU A 141 7.10 -7.67 -4.61
N PHE A 142 6.71 -7.05 -3.52
CA PHE A 142 5.72 -7.60 -2.59
C PHE A 142 4.36 -6.98 -2.85
N GLY A 143 3.34 -7.82 -2.81
CA GLY A 143 1.97 -7.40 -3.01
C GLY A 143 1.00 -8.16 -2.11
N SER A 144 -0.22 -7.64 -2.02
CA SER A 144 -1.34 -8.36 -1.45
C SER A 144 -2.56 -8.27 -2.34
N SER A 145 -3.50 -9.21 -2.21
CA SER A 145 -4.73 -9.24 -3.01
C SER A 145 -5.94 -8.95 -2.13
N VAL A 146 -6.65 -7.89 -2.47
CA VAL A 146 -7.86 -7.43 -1.82
C VAL A 146 -9.05 -7.72 -2.72
N ARG A 147 -10.16 -8.23 -2.19
CA ARG A 147 -11.38 -8.43 -2.98
C ARG A 147 -11.87 -7.12 -3.57
N SER A 148 -12.21 -7.13 -4.85
CA SER A 148 -12.72 -5.94 -5.54
C SER A 148 -14.01 -5.43 -4.87
N GLY A 149 -14.19 -4.10 -4.82
CA GLY A 149 -15.32 -3.48 -4.16
C GLY A 149 -15.21 -3.30 -2.65
N ASN A 150 -14.15 -3.79 -2.01
CA ASN A 150 -13.94 -3.62 -0.58
C ASN A 150 -13.58 -2.19 -0.15
N PHE A 151 -13.17 -1.40 -1.11
CA PHE A 151 -12.58 -0.09 -0.86
C PHE A 151 -13.61 1.01 -0.65
N TYR A 152 -14.86 0.77 -0.99
CA TYR A 152 -15.88 1.80 -0.99
C TYR A 152 -17.23 1.27 -0.54
N THR A 153 -17.92 2.02 0.30
CA THR A 153 -19.35 1.89 0.46
C THR A 153 -20.02 2.79 -0.56
N GLU A 154 -20.67 2.21 -1.57
CA GLU A 154 -21.48 2.95 -2.52
C GLU A 154 -22.40 3.94 -1.80
N GLY A 155 -22.41 5.18 -2.26
CA GLY A 155 -23.33 6.23 -1.81
C GLY A 155 -22.83 7.14 -0.69
N ARG A 156 -21.62 6.94 -0.16
CA ARG A 156 -21.02 7.88 0.78
C ARG A 156 -19.92 8.67 0.10
N GLY A 157 -20.11 9.97 0.01
CA GLY A 157 -19.12 10.86 -0.59
C GLY A 157 -17.79 10.88 0.19
N PRO A 158 -16.76 11.51 -0.36
CA PRO A 158 -15.42 11.58 0.24
C PRO A 158 -15.35 12.20 1.64
N TRP A 159 -16.43 12.76 2.11
CA TRP A 159 -16.59 13.35 3.45
C TRP A 159 -16.79 12.35 4.58
N TYR A 160 -17.19 11.14 4.26
CA TYR A 160 -17.37 10.05 5.20
C TYR A 160 -16.17 9.11 5.08
N ASP A 161 -15.06 9.61 5.52
CA ASP A 161 -13.90 8.75 5.68
C ASP A 161 -14.09 7.84 6.90
N ASP A 162 -13.27 6.84 6.98
CA ASP A 162 -13.16 5.95 8.12
C ASP A 162 -12.49 6.59 9.33
N SER A 163 -12.45 7.90 9.43
CA SER A 163 -11.92 8.59 10.62
C SER A 163 -12.67 8.25 11.89
N GLY A 164 -13.83 7.62 11.75
CA GLY A 164 -14.70 7.30 12.90
C GLY A 164 -15.31 8.52 13.55
N PHE A 165 -15.13 9.71 12.97
CA PHE A 165 -15.57 10.97 13.58
C PHE A 165 -17.08 11.05 13.75
N ASN A 166 -17.84 10.41 12.87
CA ASN A 166 -19.31 10.42 12.92
C ASN A 166 -19.92 9.07 13.28
N ASN A 167 -19.20 7.97 13.11
CA ASN A 167 -19.63 6.65 13.52
C ASN A 167 -18.42 5.72 13.66
N PRO A 168 -18.03 5.35 14.90
CA PRO A 168 -16.93 4.42 15.14
C PRO A 168 -17.10 3.06 14.46
N GLN A 169 -18.33 2.72 14.05
CA GLN A 169 -18.65 1.47 13.37
C GLN A 169 -18.30 1.52 11.85
N ASP A 170 -18.03 2.70 11.31
CA ASP A 170 -17.73 2.89 9.89
C ASP A 170 -16.21 2.93 9.58
N SER A 171 -15.34 2.84 10.59
CA SER A 171 -13.89 2.75 10.40
C SER A 171 -13.47 1.34 9.99
N HIS A 172 -13.82 0.97 8.77
CA HIS A 172 -13.45 -0.33 8.23
C HIS A 172 -11.98 -0.37 7.81
N LYS A 173 -11.28 -1.43 8.24
CA LYS A 173 -9.97 -1.77 7.70
C LYS A 173 -10.12 -2.75 6.54
N VAL A 174 -9.39 -2.49 5.49
CA VAL A 174 -9.35 -3.37 4.33
C VAL A 174 -8.42 -4.55 4.61
N LEU A 175 -8.91 -5.75 4.32
CA LEU A 175 -8.17 -6.99 4.52
C LEU A 175 -7.86 -7.65 3.18
N SER A 176 -6.67 -8.21 3.08
CA SER A 176 -6.25 -9.03 1.94
C SER A 176 -6.46 -10.51 2.21
N ASP A 177 -6.75 -11.28 1.16
CA ASP A 177 -6.85 -12.74 1.22
C ASP A 177 -5.47 -13.44 1.05
N CYS A 178 -4.45 -12.68 0.66
CA CYS A 178 -3.07 -13.17 0.60
C CYS A 178 -2.04 -12.04 0.60
N VAL A 179 -0.80 -12.41 0.90
CA VAL A 179 0.41 -11.66 0.57
C VAL A 179 1.29 -12.53 -0.32
N PHE A 180 2.02 -11.92 -1.25
CA PHE A 180 2.85 -12.64 -2.21
C PHE A 180 4.11 -11.86 -2.59
N ALA A 181 5.07 -12.56 -3.15
CA ALA A 181 6.30 -11.99 -3.67
C ALA A 181 6.53 -12.37 -5.14
N ILE A 182 7.06 -11.42 -5.91
CA ILE A 182 7.43 -11.57 -7.32
C ILE A 182 8.90 -11.21 -7.47
N ASP A 183 9.67 -12.07 -8.10
CA ASP A 183 11.04 -11.76 -8.54
C ASP A 183 10.98 -10.79 -9.73
N MET A 184 11.53 -9.61 -9.57
CA MET A 184 11.50 -8.56 -10.57
C MET A 184 12.49 -8.78 -11.74
N VAL A 185 13.38 -9.74 -11.63
CA VAL A 185 14.32 -10.11 -12.71
C VAL A 185 13.66 -11.08 -13.68
N SER A 186 13.09 -12.16 -13.14
CA SER A 186 12.36 -13.16 -13.93
C SER A 186 10.92 -12.78 -14.22
N ASN A 187 10.36 -11.83 -13.48
CA ASN A 187 8.95 -11.45 -13.45
C ASN A 187 8.02 -12.60 -13.02
N MET A 188 8.55 -13.56 -12.29
CA MET A 188 7.80 -14.73 -11.84
C MET A 188 7.46 -14.63 -10.36
N GLN A 189 6.30 -15.17 -10.03
CA GLN A 189 5.90 -15.32 -8.63
C GLN A 189 6.85 -16.26 -7.91
N MET A 190 7.34 -15.83 -6.76
CA MET A 190 8.20 -16.61 -5.88
C MET A 190 7.37 -17.48 -4.93
N TRP A 191 6.44 -16.84 -4.23
CA TRP A 191 5.59 -17.49 -3.24
C TRP A 191 4.29 -16.69 -3.01
N THR A 192 3.30 -17.36 -2.41
CA THR A 192 2.06 -16.77 -1.90
C THR A 192 1.71 -17.38 -0.56
N TYR A 193 1.44 -16.53 0.42
CA TYR A 193 0.84 -16.90 1.70
C TYR A 193 -0.64 -16.53 1.69
N LYS A 194 -1.52 -17.50 1.98
CA LYS A 194 -2.97 -17.30 2.06
C LYS A 194 -3.40 -17.06 3.50
N GLY A 195 -4.11 -15.98 3.75
CA GLY A 195 -4.60 -15.59 5.07
C GLY A 195 -5.35 -14.27 5.00
N VAL A 196 -6.09 -13.93 6.02
CA VAL A 196 -6.83 -12.66 6.10
C VAL A 196 -5.96 -11.62 6.79
N ILE A 197 -5.28 -10.82 6.00
CA ILE A 197 -4.18 -9.97 6.42
C ILE A 197 -4.64 -8.50 6.50
N ILE A 198 -4.31 -7.85 7.61
CA ILE A 198 -4.53 -6.41 7.80
C ILE A 198 -3.40 -5.66 7.07
N ASN A 199 -3.69 -5.08 5.92
CA ASN A 199 -2.69 -4.50 5.02
C ASN A 199 -1.78 -3.45 5.68
N SER A 200 -2.33 -2.61 6.55
CA SER A 200 -1.57 -1.55 7.23
C SER A 200 -0.51 -2.08 8.21
N THR A 201 -0.54 -3.37 8.52
CA THR A 201 0.42 -4.00 9.44
C THR A 201 1.58 -4.69 8.73
N ILE A 202 1.54 -4.79 7.40
CA ILE A 202 2.61 -5.43 6.63
C ILE A 202 3.89 -4.61 6.76
N THR A 203 4.93 -5.27 7.25
CA THR A 203 6.26 -4.67 7.45
C THR A 203 7.32 -5.67 7.00
N ILE A 204 8.30 -5.21 6.23
CA ILE A 204 9.37 -6.04 5.69
C ILE A 204 10.69 -5.61 6.34
N GLY A 205 11.26 -6.52 7.10
CA GLY A 205 12.60 -6.39 7.67
C GLY A 205 13.65 -7.13 6.84
N GLU A 206 14.83 -7.33 7.41
CA GLU A 206 15.99 -7.88 6.71
C GLU A 206 15.71 -9.22 6.01
N ASP A 207 15.19 -10.20 6.75
CA ASP A 207 14.95 -11.55 6.27
C ASP A 207 13.52 -12.04 6.53
N ARG A 208 12.64 -11.14 6.99
CA ARG A 208 11.28 -11.47 7.40
C ARG A 208 10.26 -10.48 6.84
N ILE A 209 9.06 -10.99 6.61
CA ILE A 209 7.87 -10.17 6.45
C ILE A 209 6.94 -10.42 7.62
N TYR A 210 6.48 -9.36 8.25
CA TYR A 210 5.60 -9.37 9.42
C TYR A 210 4.26 -8.78 9.06
N PHE A 211 3.20 -9.34 9.59
CA PHE A 211 1.85 -8.79 9.48
C PHE A 211 0.93 -9.36 10.56
N VAL A 212 -0.21 -8.70 10.74
CA VAL A 212 -1.28 -9.21 11.58
C VAL A 212 -2.32 -9.90 10.72
N GLU A 213 -2.58 -11.16 11.03
CA GLU A 213 -3.63 -11.98 10.43
C GLU A 213 -4.85 -12.04 11.33
N ASN A 214 -6.02 -11.89 10.77
CA ASN A 214 -7.28 -12.06 11.48
C ASN A 214 -7.87 -13.45 11.21
N ARG A 215 -8.05 -14.24 12.26
CA ARG A 215 -8.63 -15.60 12.20
C ARG A 215 -10.02 -15.68 12.83
N ASN A 216 -10.68 -14.53 13.03
CA ASN A 216 -12.03 -14.50 13.57
C ASN A 216 -13.01 -15.13 12.58
N PRO A 217 -13.81 -16.16 12.99
CA PRO A 217 -14.75 -16.82 12.09
C PRO A 217 -15.74 -15.89 11.39
N LYS A 218 -16.17 -14.81 12.04
CA LYS A 218 -17.05 -13.82 11.44
C LYS A 218 -16.40 -13.08 10.27
N VAL A 219 -15.13 -12.71 10.45
CA VAL A 219 -14.35 -12.02 9.40
C VAL A 219 -14.02 -12.97 8.26
N LEU A 220 -13.72 -14.24 8.57
CA LEU A 220 -13.46 -15.26 7.56
C LEU A 220 -14.70 -15.56 6.69
N GLN A 221 -15.91 -15.41 7.23
CA GLN A 221 -17.18 -15.60 6.53
C GLN A 221 -17.67 -14.33 5.83
N ASP A 222 -17.16 -13.17 6.20
CA ASP A 222 -17.54 -11.90 5.57
C ASP A 222 -17.03 -11.83 4.13
N LYS A 223 -17.98 -11.72 3.19
CA LYS A 223 -17.67 -11.59 1.76
C LYS A 223 -16.90 -10.31 1.45
N ALA A 224 -17.16 -9.25 2.18
CA ALA A 224 -16.51 -7.96 1.98
C ALA A 224 -15.09 -7.90 2.57
N ARG A 225 -14.68 -8.85 3.41
CA ARG A 225 -13.34 -8.83 4.04
C ARG A 225 -13.01 -7.47 4.66
N ARG A 226 -13.95 -6.94 5.41
CA ARG A 226 -13.77 -5.68 6.14
C ARG A 226 -13.71 -5.97 7.63
N LEU A 227 -12.86 -5.22 8.30
CA LEU A 227 -12.77 -5.22 9.74
C LEU A 227 -13.36 -3.91 10.24
N SER A 228 -14.55 -3.97 10.83
CA SER A 228 -15.22 -2.80 11.38
C SER A 228 -14.82 -2.57 12.84
N GLY A 229 -15.48 -2.87 13.80
CA GLY A 229 -15.13 -2.61 15.19
C GLY A 229 -15.46 -3.78 16.13
N GLY A 230 -15.14 -3.59 17.40
CA GLY A 230 -15.57 -4.47 18.45
C GLY A 230 -14.97 -5.89 18.37
N LYS A 231 -15.83 -6.92 18.44
CA LYS A 231 -15.40 -8.33 18.55
C LYS A 231 -14.68 -8.89 17.33
N GLU A 232 -14.73 -8.20 16.18
CA GLU A 232 -14.02 -8.61 14.97
C GLU A 232 -12.50 -8.46 15.10
N TRP A 233 -12.03 -7.63 16.01
CA TRP A 233 -10.63 -7.47 16.40
C TRP A 233 -10.12 -8.57 17.34
N MET A 234 -10.90 -9.60 17.57
CA MET A 234 -10.47 -10.80 18.29
C MET A 234 -9.84 -11.79 17.33
N GLU A 235 -9.09 -12.76 17.88
CA GLU A 235 -8.39 -13.81 17.12
C GLU A 235 -7.35 -13.25 16.13
N LEU A 236 -6.61 -12.25 16.56
CA LEU A 236 -5.48 -11.68 15.82
C LEU A 236 -4.20 -12.46 16.12
N HIS A 237 -3.43 -12.71 15.06
CA HIS A 237 -2.14 -13.37 15.13
C HIS A 237 -1.08 -12.51 14.48
N LEU A 238 0.01 -12.24 15.20
CA LEU A 238 1.21 -11.69 14.60
C LEU A 238 1.96 -12.83 13.92
N VAL A 239 2.20 -12.68 12.62
CA VAL A 239 2.81 -13.70 11.77
C VAL A 239 4.14 -13.18 11.23
N ALA A 240 5.15 -14.04 11.23
CA ALA A 240 6.44 -13.79 10.59
C ALA A 240 6.73 -14.87 9.56
N LEU A 241 6.93 -14.49 8.32
CA LEU A 241 7.35 -15.37 7.23
C LEU A 241 8.80 -15.09 6.85
N ASP A 242 9.47 -16.10 6.35
CA ASP A 242 10.74 -15.92 5.64
C ASP A 242 10.50 -15.13 4.34
N VAL A 243 11.22 -14.06 4.14
CA VAL A 243 10.99 -13.10 3.04
C VAL A 243 11.25 -13.72 1.66
N LYS A 244 12.15 -14.72 1.57
CA LYS A 244 12.54 -15.36 0.30
C LYS A 244 11.62 -16.51 -0.09
N THR A 245 11.11 -17.25 0.90
CA THR A 245 10.37 -18.49 0.66
C THR A 245 8.88 -18.37 0.99
N GLY A 246 8.46 -17.35 1.73
CA GLY A 246 7.08 -17.22 2.22
C GLY A 246 6.70 -18.25 3.26
N GLN A 247 7.65 -19.05 3.76
CA GLN A 247 7.39 -20.05 4.78
C GLN A 247 7.19 -19.41 6.15
N LEU A 248 6.25 -19.96 6.92
CA LEU A 248 6.02 -19.54 8.29
C LEU A 248 7.26 -19.81 9.14
N VAL A 249 7.79 -18.78 9.78
CA VAL A 249 8.90 -18.90 10.73
C VAL A 249 8.37 -19.00 12.15
N TRP A 250 7.46 -18.11 12.50
CA TRP A 250 6.72 -18.17 13.76
C TRP A 250 5.43 -17.37 13.66
N GLU A 251 4.52 -17.66 14.57
CA GLU A 251 3.32 -16.88 14.80
C GLU A 251 3.04 -16.75 16.29
N LYS A 252 2.33 -15.71 16.67
CA LYS A 252 1.93 -15.46 18.05
C LYS A 252 0.51 -14.91 18.08
N LYS A 253 -0.38 -15.56 18.80
CA LYS A 253 -1.70 -15.00 19.11
C LYS A 253 -1.54 -13.71 19.92
N MET A 254 -2.22 -12.66 19.50
CA MET A 254 -2.20 -11.38 20.17
C MET A 254 -3.34 -11.34 21.19
N GLU A 255 -2.98 -11.06 22.43
CA GLU A 255 -3.94 -10.86 23.52
C GLU A 255 -4.11 -9.34 23.72
N PHE A 256 -5.31 -8.86 23.44
CA PHE A 256 -5.68 -7.48 23.74
C PHE A 256 -6.59 -7.46 24.95
N GLU A 257 -6.19 -6.78 26.01
CA GLU A 257 -7.13 -6.32 27.01
C GLU A 257 -8.06 -5.30 26.34
N GLN A 258 -9.35 -5.58 26.32
CA GLN A 258 -10.36 -4.58 25.92
C GLN A 258 -10.22 -3.39 26.87
N ARG A 259 -9.48 -2.38 26.48
CA ARG A 259 -9.63 -1.06 27.09
C ARG A 259 -10.92 -0.48 26.54
N THR A 260 -11.97 -0.44 27.37
CA THR A 260 -13.11 0.42 27.11
C THR A 260 -12.57 1.83 26.88
N PRO A 261 -12.89 2.47 25.73
CA PRO A 261 -12.57 3.88 25.59
C PRO A 261 -13.27 4.63 26.71
N VAL A 262 -12.49 5.38 27.47
CA VAL A 262 -12.97 6.33 28.48
C VAL A 262 -13.50 7.56 27.77
#